data_4fb1f7fe603c77f39eff85bc9c132caf
#
_entry.id   4fb1f7fe603c77f39eff85bc9c132caf
#
_cell.length_a   1.000
_cell.length_b   1.000
_cell.length_c   1.000
_cell.angle_alpha   90.00
_cell.angle_beta   90.00
_cell.angle_gamma   90.00
#
_symmetry.space_group_name_H-M   'P 1'
#
loop_
_entity.id
_entity.type
_entity.pdbx_description
1 polymer ?
#
loop_
_entity_poly.entity_id
_entity_poly.type
_entity_poly.pdbx_seq_one_letter_code
_entity_poly.pdbx_strand_id
1 'polypeptide(L)'
;MNLTLAEAAIGAGAVLEAPASVTNAGALVVCGYSIDSRTVAAGELFFAVRGERLDGHDFVAAAIERGAVAAVVSRARVATLPDAALAVPLLITEDPLTALQALATHVRRQWGRRVVAVTGSAGKTTTKEAIAAALGAKLNVLKSQGNLNNAFGLPLQLLRLSPDHEIAVIEMGMNHPGEIA
;
A
#
# COMPACT_ATOMS: atom_id res chain seq x y z
N MET A 1 2.05 -5.48 -8.67
CA MET A 1 1.23 -6.63 -9.12
C MET A 1 -0.23 -6.19 -9.05
N ASN A 2 -0.99 -6.43 -10.10
CA ASN A 2 -2.42 -6.13 -10.08
C ASN A 2 -3.13 -7.27 -9.35
N LEU A 3 -3.69 -6.96 -8.18
CA LEU A 3 -4.47 -7.90 -7.39
C LEU A 3 -5.96 -7.60 -7.59
N THR A 4 -6.80 -8.61 -7.50
CA THR A 4 -8.23 -8.42 -7.29
C THR A 4 -8.51 -7.96 -5.86
N LEU A 5 -9.67 -7.36 -5.59
CA LEU A 5 -10.05 -6.99 -4.23
C LEU A 5 -10.12 -8.19 -3.29
N ALA A 6 -10.52 -9.37 -3.78
CA ALA A 6 -10.51 -10.60 -2.99
C ALA A 6 -9.08 -11.00 -2.58
N GLU A 7 -8.12 -10.97 -3.52
CA GLU A 7 -6.72 -11.25 -3.23
C GLU A 7 -6.11 -10.19 -2.29
N ALA A 8 -6.45 -8.92 -2.50
CA ALA A 8 -6.00 -7.84 -1.62
C ALA A 8 -6.56 -7.99 -0.19
N ALA A 9 -7.83 -8.39 -0.04
CA ALA A 9 -8.44 -8.67 1.25
C ALA A 9 -7.72 -9.81 1.98
N ILE A 10 -7.45 -10.92 1.28
CA ILE A 10 -6.69 -12.06 1.83
C ILE A 10 -5.28 -11.61 2.26
N GLY A 11 -4.56 -10.91 1.38
CA GLY A 11 -3.21 -10.44 1.65
C GLY A 11 -3.12 -9.42 2.79
N ALA A 12 -4.16 -8.61 2.96
CA ALA A 12 -4.29 -7.61 4.03
C ALA A 12 -4.83 -8.19 5.36
N GLY A 13 -5.31 -9.44 5.37
CA GLY A 13 -6.01 -10.01 6.53
C GLY A 13 -7.32 -9.27 6.84
N ALA A 14 -8.01 -8.77 5.82
CA ALA A 14 -9.23 -7.98 5.94
C ALA A 14 -10.46 -8.74 5.45
N VAL A 15 -11.64 -8.34 5.92
CA VAL A 15 -12.93 -8.84 5.45
C VAL A 15 -13.44 -7.92 4.35
N LEU A 16 -13.74 -8.47 3.17
CA LEU A 16 -14.34 -7.71 2.07
C LEU A 16 -15.86 -7.64 2.27
N GLU A 17 -16.37 -6.43 2.41
CA GLU A 17 -17.80 -6.13 2.38
C GLU A 17 -18.11 -5.18 1.22
N ALA A 18 -19.21 -5.42 0.52
CA ALA A 18 -19.59 -4.59 -0.62
C ALA A 18 -21.10 -4.31 -0.61
N PRO A 19 -21.49 -3.10 -1.06
CA PRO A 19 -22.91 -2.79 -1.22
C PRO A 19 -23.52 -3.68 -2.31
N ALA A 20 -24.83 -3.98 -2.17
CA ALA A 20 -25.55 -4.83 -3.12
C ALA A 20 -25.54 -4.31 -4.57
N SER A 21 -25.29 -3.03 -4.75
CA SER A 21 -25.15 -2.37 -6.07
C SER A 21 -23.86 -2.76 -6.80
N VAL A 22 -22.84 -3.25 -6.09
CA VAL A 22 -21.55 -3.65 -6.68
C VAL A 22 -21.51 -5.18 -6.82
N THR A 23 -21.94 -5.65 -7.97
CA THR A 23 -21.89 -7.09 -8.29
C THR A 23 -20.44 -7.53 -8.49
N ASN A 24 -20.12 -8.74 -7.96
CA ASN A 24 -18.79 -9.35 -8.11
C ASN A 24 -17.61 -8.45 -7.63
N ALA A 25 -17.81 -7.74 -6.52
CA ALA A 25 -16.82 -6.82 -5.96
C ALA A 25 -15.43 -7.46 -5.80
N GLY A 26 -15.38 -8.74 -5.43
CA GLY A 26 -14.12 -9.46 -5.27
C GLY A 26 -13.25 -9.56 -6.52
N ALA A 27 -13.85 -9.45 -7.71
CA ALA A 27 -13.13 -9.52 -8.99
C ALA A 27 -12.65 -8.14 -9.49
N LEU A 28 -13.00 -7.05 -8.83
CA LEU A 28 -12.50 -5.72 -9.17
C LEU A 28 -10.97 -5.69 -9.03
N VAL A 29 -10.29 -5.16 -10.04
CA VAL A 29 -8.82 -5.10 -10.08
C VAL A 29 -8.35 -3.82 -9.41
N VAL A 30 -7.39 -3.95 -8.51
CA VAL A 30 -6.69 -2.84 -7.87
C VAL A 30 -5.53 -2.39 -8.75
N CYS A 31 -5.56 -1.14 -9.23
CA CYS A 31 -4.54 -0.58 -10.12
C CYS A 31 -3.36 0.06 -9.36
N GLY A 32 -3.53 0.32 -8.06
CA GLY A 32 -2.53 0.95 -7.21
C GLY A 32 -3.01 1.09 -5.77
N TYR A 33 -2.20 1.72 -4.94
CA TYR A 33 -2.42 1.82 -3.50
C TYR A 33 -2.07 3.21 -2.99
N SER A 34 -2.94 3.81 -2.19
CA SER A 34 -2.75 5.16 -1.65
C SER A 34 -3.16 5.26 -0.18
N ILE A 35 -2.49 6.15 0.56
CA ILE A 35 -2.88 6.61 1.89
C ILE A 35 -3.22 8.11 1.92
N ASP A 36 -3.10 8.79 0.77
CA ASP A 36 -3.36 10.23 0.64
C ASP A 36 -4.51 10.47 -0.34
N SER A 37 -5.67 10.89 0.20
CA SER A 37 -6.88 11.16 -0.59
C SER A 37 -6.70 12.25 -1.65
N ARG A 38 -5.67 13.11 -1.51
CA ARG A 38 -5.39 14.21 -2.45
C ARG A 38 -4.72 13.72 -3.73
N THR A 39 -4.01 12.60 -3.66
CA THR A 39 -3.19 12.05 -4.76
C THR A 39 -3.71 10.70 -5.28
N VAL A 40 -4.76 10.16 -4.67
CA VAL A 40 -5.34 8.89 -5.09
C VAL A 40 -5.79 8.98 -6.55
N ALA A 41 -5.47 7.95 -7.33
CA ALA A 41 -5.85 7.81 -8.73
C ALA A 41 -7.03 6.83 -8.88
N ALA A 42 -7.70 6.92 -10.04
CA ALA A 42 -8.82 6.02 -10.35
C ALA A 42 -8.37 4.54 -10.34
N GLY A 43 -9.14 3.70 -9.69
CA GLY A 43 -8.86 2.27 -9.55
C GLY A 43 -7.89 1.90 -8.43
N GLU A 44 -7.37 2.87 -7.66
CA GLU A 44 -6.53 2.58 -6.50
C GLU A 44 -7.35 2.12 -5.28
N LEU A 45 -6.71 1.32 -4.43
CA LEU A 45 -7.20 0.96 -3.10
C LEU A 45 -6.68 1.99 -2.09
N PHE A 46 -7.61 2.69 -1.44
CA PHE A 46 -7.27 3.68 -0.41
C PHE A 46 -7.18 3.04 0.97
N PHE A 47 -6.11 3.29 1.71
CA PHE A 47 -5.96 2.87 3.10
C PHE A 47 -6.22 4.04 4.04
N ALA A 48 -7.28 3.94 4.86
CA ALA A 48 -7.65 4.95 5.85
C ALA A 48 -6.76 4.86 7.10
N VAL A 49 -5.47 5.14 6.93
CA VAL A 49 -4.48 5.00 8.01
C VAL A 49 -4.58 6.17 8.97
N ARG A 50 -4.48 5.89 10.26
CA ARG A 50 -4.40 6.93 11.28
C ARG A 50 -2.96 7.41 11.44
N GLY A 51 -2.74 8.69 11.19
CA GLY A 51 -1.49 9.38 11.45
C GLY A 51 -1.47 10.06 12.82
N GLU A 52 -0.40 10.78 13.11
CA GLU A 52 -0.25 11.52 14.38
C GLU A 52 -1.27 12.66 14.55
N ARG A 53 -1.66 13.32 13.47
CA ARG A 53 -2.51 14.52 13.47
C ARG A 53 -3.84 14.34 12.78
N LEU A 54 -3.93 13.41 11.84
CA LEU A 54 -5.09 13.20 10.98
C LEU A 54 -5.50 11.73 11.02
N ASP A 55 -6.80 11.49 10.93
CA ASP A 55 -7.37 10.16 10.75
C ASP A 55 -7.77 9.98 9.28
N GLY A 56 -7.19 8.99 8.61
CA GLY A 56 -7.49 8.69 7.21
C GLY A 56 -8.95 8.38 6.93
N HIS A 57 -9.71 7.94 7.96
CA HIS A 57 -11.14 7.66 7.83
C HIS A 57 -11.96 8.91 7.49
N ASP A 58 -11.51 10.08 7.93
CA ASP A 58 -12.18 11.35 7.64
C ASP A 58 -12.06 11.74 6.13
N PHE A 59 -11.18 11.09 5.39
CA PHE A 59 -10.89 11.36 3.98
C PHE A 59 -11.35 10.25 3.03
N VAL A 60 -12.04 9.20 3.52
CA VAL A 60 -12.49 8.07 2.67
C VAL A 60 -13.42 8.56 1.57
N ALA A 61 -14.41 9.41 1.89
CA ALA A 61 -15.31 9.96 0.89
C ALA A 61 -14.57 10.73 -0.22
N ALA A 62 -13.61 11.58 0.17
CA ALA A 62 -12.80 12.34 -0.79
C ALA A 62 -11.92 11.43 -1.67
N ALA A 63 -11.41 10.32 -1.12
CA ALA A 63 -10.68 9.34 -1.91
C ALA A 63 -11.58 8.64 -2.94
N ILE A 64 -12.81 8.31 -2.56
CA ILE A 64 -13.80 7.69 -3.45
C ILE A 64 -14.22 8.66 -4.55
N GLU A 65 -14.50 9.90 -4.22
CA GLU A 65 -14.82 10.96 -5.22
C GLU A 65 -13.70 11.13 -6.26
N ARG A 66 -12.45 10.87 -5.90
CA ARG A 66 -11.30 10.88 -6.82
C ARG A 66 -11.12 9.58 -7.59
N GLY A 67 -11.94 8.56 -7.33
CA GLY A 67 -11.95 7.31 -8.08
C GLY A 67 -11.29 6.13 -7.40
N ALA A 68 -11.05 6.17 -6.08
CA ALA A 68 -10.68 4.96 -5.35
C ALA A 68 -11.72 3.86 -5.60
N VAL A 69 -11.25 2.65 -5.96
CA VAL A 69 -12.14 1.52 -6.27
C VAL A 69 -12.71 0.88 -5.00
N ALA A 70 -12.03 1.03 -3.88
CA ALA A 70 -12.38 0.53 -2.56
C ALA A 70 -11.57 1.25 -1.48
N ALA A 71 -11.94 1.07 -0.21
CA ALA A 71 -11.18 1.58 0.92
C ALA A 71 -10.91 0.50 1.96
N VAL A 72 -9.72 0.52 2.56
CA VAL A 72 -9.38 -0.27 3.75
C VAL A 72 -9.64 0.58 4.97
N VAL A 73 -10.52 0.10 5.86
CA VAL A 73 -11.03 0.86 7.01
C VAL A 73 -10.99 0.04 8.28
N SER A 74 -10.86 0.71 9.42
CA SER A 74 -10.97 0.06 10.72
C SER A 74 -12.42 -0.33 11.01
N ARG A 75 -12.63 -1.52 11.56
CA ARG A 75 -13.93 -2.02 12.01
C ARG A 75 -14.63 -1.02 12.95
N ALA A 76 -13.88 -0.43 13.87
CA ALA A 76 -14.40 0.54 14.83
C ALA A 76 -14.95 1.82 14.19
N ARG A 77 -14.53 2.14 12.96
CA ARG A 77 -14.91 3.38 12.27
C ARG A 77 -16.02 3.18 11.23
N VAL A 78 -16.38 1.94 10.87
CA VAL A 78 -17.38 1.66 9.82
C VAL A 78 -18.70 2.39 10.08
N ALA A 79 -19.22 2.32 11.31
CA ALA A 79 -20.49 2.95 11.68
C ALA A 79 -20.48 4.49 11.64
N THR A 80 -19.32 5.12 11.53
CA THR A 80 -19.13 6.57 11.49
C THR A 80 -18.75 7.09 10.10
N LEU A 81 -18.62 6.19 9.14
CA LEU A 81 -18.33 6.57 7.74
C LEU A 81 -19.54 7.26 7.12
N PRO A 82 -19.33 8.27 6.26
CA PRO A 82 -20.43 8.88 5.51
C PRO A 82 -20.99 7.92 4.46
N ASP A 83 -22.25 8.10 4.06
CA ASP A 83 -22.95 7.25 3.09
C ASP A 83 -22.17 7.10 1.77
N ALA A 84 -21.50 8.16 1.32
CA ALA A 84 -20.64 8.13 0.13
C ALA A 84 -19.52 7.09 0.25
N ALA A 85 -18.99 6.88 1.44
CA ALA A 85 -17.94 5.86 1.70
C ALA A 85 -18.52 4.44 1.66
N LEU A 86 -19.80 4.27 1.96
CA LEU A 86 -20.49 2.99 1.93
C LEU A 86 -20.98 2.58 0.53
N ALA A 87 -20.83 3.48 -0.46
CA ALA A 87 -21.23 3.22 -1.84
C ALA A 87 -20.23 2.36 -2.63
N VAL A 88 -19.05 2.08 -2.08
CA VAL A 88 -18.00 1.24 -2.69
C VAL A 88 -17.64 0.06 -1.77
N PRO A 89 -16.94 -0.97 -2.29
CA PRO A 89 -16.43 -2.05 -1.45
C PRO A 89 -15.50 -1.54 -0.36
N LEU A 90 -15.62 -2.11 0.84
CA LEU A 90 -14.74 -1.86 1.97
C LEU A 90 -13.98 -3.13 2.35
N LEU A 91 -12.70 -3.00 2.62
CA LEU A 91 -11.87 -4.00 3.25
C LEU A 91 -11.78 -3.65 4.73
N ILE A 92 -12.48 -4.40 5.57
CA ILE A 92 -12.61 -4.12 7.01
C ILE A 92 -11.54 -4.89 7.78
N THR A 93 -10.78 -4.16 8.58
CA THR A 93 -9.69 -4.69 9.41
C THR A 93 -9.74 -4.10 10.83
N GLU A 94 -8.92 -4.58 11.73
CA GLU A 94 -8.75 -3.94 13.05
C GLU A 94 -7.88 -2.68 12.94
N ASP A 95 -6.80 -2.74 12.14
CA ASP A 95 -5.89 -1.61 11.92
C ASP A 95 -5.46 -1.51 10.45
N PRO A 96 -5.83 -0.43 9.73
CA PRO A 96 -5.46 -0.23 8.33
C PRO A 96 -3.95 -0.16 8.07
N LEU A 97 -3.13 0.29 9.04
CA LEU A 97 -1.67 0.29 8.87
C LEU A 97 -1.11 -1.13 8.89
N THR A 98 -1.52 -1.93 9.83
CA THR A 98 -1.15 -3.35 9.90
C THR A 98 -1.61 -4.09 8.64
N ALA A 99 -2.81 -3.80 8.14
CA ALA A 99 -3.32 -4.36 6.88
C ALA A 99 -2.47 -3.96 5.66
N LEU A 100 -2.04 -2.71 5.58
CA LEU A 100 -1.12 -2.22 4.54
C LEU A 100 0.22 -2.97 4.56
N GLN A 101 0.79 -3.16 5.75
CA GLN A 101 2.05 -3.88 5.95
C GLN A 101 1.92 -5.37 5.61
N ALA A 102 0.81 -5.99 6.01
CA ALA A 102 0.50 -7.38 5.69
C ALA A 102 0.37 -7.60 4.18
N LEU A 103 -0.37 -6.71 3.49
CA LEU A 103 -0.52 -6.77 2.04
C LEU A 103 0.82 -6.59 1.33
N ALA A 104 1.64 -5.64 1.77
CA ALA A 104 2.98 -5.44 1.21
C ALA A 104 3.88 -6.67 1.40
N THR A 105 3.80 -7.31 2.56
CA THR A 105 4.50 -8.57 2.85
C THR A 105 4.00 -9.70 1.95
N HIS A 106 2.69 -9.80 1.75
CA HIS A 106 2.07 -10.77 0.85
C HIS A 106 2.59 -10.60 -0.59
N VAL A 107 2.51 -9.38 -1.13
CA VAL A 107 3.00 -9.03 -2.48
C VAL A 107 4.50 -9.31 -2.59
N ARG A 108 5.29 -8.93 -1.58
CA ARG A 108 6.73 -9.19 -1.55
C ARG A 108 7.06 -10.68 -1.60
N ARG A 109 6.34 -11.51 -0.84
CA ARG A 109 6.53 -12.97 -0.81
C ARG A 109 6.10 -13.61 -2.14
N GLN A 110 4.97 -13.18 -2.69
CA GLN A 110 4.45 -13.67 -3.96
C GLN A 110 5.39 -13.33 -5.14
N TRP A 111 5.97 -12.12 -5.13
CA TRP A 111 6.96 -11.70 -6.13
C TRP A 111 8.25 -12.54 -6.06
N GLY A 112 8.72 -12.92 -4.88
CA GLY A 112 9.72 -13.96 -4.62
C GLY A 112 11.15 -13.66 -5.06
N ARG A 113 11.44 -12.51 -5.72
CA ARG A 113 12.76 -12.20 -6.25
C ARG A 113 13.64 -11.45 -5.23
N ARG A 114 14.86 -11.07 -5.63
CA ARG A 114 15.86 -10.47 -4.73
C ARG A 114 15.53 -9.03 -4.38
N VAL A 115 15.78 -8.67 -3.13
CA VAL A 115 15.72 -7.30 -2.63
C VAL A 115 17.08 -6.92 -2.05
N VAL A 116 17.58 -5.77 -2.44
CA VAL A 116 18.68 -5.08 -1.77
C VAL A 116 18.08 -4.03 -0.86
N ALA A 117 18.22 -4.21 0.45
CA ALA A 117 17.81 -3.25 1.45
C ALA A 117 18.98 -2.34 1.81
N VAL A 118 18.73 -1.02 1.82
CA VAL A 118 19.72 0.00 2.19
C VAL A 118 19.25 0.72 3.44
N THR A 119 19.98 0.58 4.52
CA THR A 119 19.74 1.30 5.78
C THR A 119 21.01 1.94 6.29
N GLY A 120 20.93 2.79 7.32
CA GLY A 120 22.06 3.48 7.94
C GLY A 120 21.69 4.88 8.41
N SER A 121 22.55 5.50 9.19
CA SER A 121 22.35 6.85 9.74
C SER A 121 22.48 7.95 8.67
N ALA A 122 23.34 7.76 7.68
CA ALA A 122 23.59 8.71 6.58
C ALA A 122 23.89 7.96 5.27
N GLY A 123 23.75 8.66 4.13
CA GLY A 123 24.14 8.13 2.81
C GLY A 123 23.18 7.10 2.20
N LYS A 124 22.07 6.77 2.85
CA LYS A 124 21.10 5.77 2.35
C LYS A 124 20.66 6.05 0.91
N THR A 125 20.17 7.26 0.66
CA THR A 125 19.63 7.64 -0.65
C THR A 125 20.72 7.61 -1.73
N THR A 126 21.91 8.12 -1.45
CA THR A 126 23.03 8.06 -2.41
C THR A 126 23.43 6.62 -2.71
N THR A 127 23.53 5.78 -1.69
CA THR A 127 23.88 4.36 -1.84
C THR A 127 22.80 3.61 -2.64
N LYS A 128 21.53 3.84 -2.32
CA LYS A 128 20.40 3.27 -3.07
C LYS A 128 20.46 3.67 -4.56
N GLU A 129 20.69 4.95 -4.85
CA GLU A 129 20.76 5.45 -6.24
C GLU A 129 21.94 4.81 -6.99
N ALA A 130 23.11 4.72 -6.36
CA ALA A 130 24.30 4.12 -6.96
C ALA A 130 24.07 2.62 -7.26
N ILE A 131 23.51 1.86 -6.31
CA ILE A 131 23.18 0.43 -6.49
C ILE A 131 22.15 0.27 -7.60
N ALA A 132 21.07 1.07 -7.59
CA ALA A 132 20.01 0.99 -8.58
C ALA A 132 20.54 1.32 -9.98
N ALA A 133 21.43 2.30 -10.13
CA ALA A 133 22.05 2.64 -11.40
C ALA A 133 22.96 1.50 -11.92
N ALA A 134 23.78 0.93 -11.04
CA ALA A 134 24.66 -0.18 -11.42
C ALA A 134 23.88 -1.43 -11.85
N LEU A 135 22.82 -1.79 -11.12
CA LEU A 135 21.97 -2.94 -11.46
C LEU A 135 21.10 -2.65 -12.68
N GLY A 136 20.59 -1.44 -12.81
CA GLY A 136 19.74 -1.00 -13.93
C GLY A 136 20.43 -1.03 -15.31
N ALA A 137 21.74 -1.15 -15.34
CA ALA A 137 22.48 -1.37 -16.59
C ALA A 137 22.13 -2.70 -17.29
N LYS A 138 21.60 -3.68 -16.54
CA LYS A 138 21.29 -5.03 -17.08
C LYS A 138 19.95 -5.60 -16.61
N LEU A 139 19.36 -5.06 -15.56
CA LEU A 139 18.16 -5.59 -14.90
C LEU A 139 17.05 -4.55 -14.87
N ASN A 140 15.80 -4.99 -14.88
CA ASN A 140 14.68 -4.13 -14.58
C ASN A 140 14.54 -3.96 -13.06
N VAL A 141 14.90 -2.78 -12.55
CA VAL A 141 15.03 -2.49 -11.13
C VAL A 141 13.85 -1.70 -10.60
N LEU A 142 13.10 -2.23 -9.62
CA LEU A 142 12.29 -1.37 -8.77
C LEU A 142 13.19 -0.64 -7.78
N LYS A 143 13.15 0.69 -7.80
CA LYS A 143 13.85 1.53 -6.83
C LYS A 143 12.85 2.28 -5.97
N SER A 144 13.05 2.33 -4.64
CA SER A 144 12.22 3.16 -3.76
C SER A 144 12.39 4.64 -4.10
N GLN A 145 11.28 5.38 -4.09
CA GLN A 145 11.20 6.79 -4.47
C GLN A 145 11.09 7.69 -3.23
N GLY A 146 11.72 8.86 -3.33
CA GLY A 146 11.65 9.87 -2.28
C GLY A 146 12.19 9.36 -0.93
N ASN A 147 11.59 9.85 0.14
CA ASN A 147 11.86 9.49 1.53
C ASN A 147 10.78 8.55 2.12
N LEU A 148 10.08 7.81 1.28
CA LEU A 148 9.05 6.84 1.69
C LEU A 148 9.72 5.57 2.24
N ASN A 149 10.38 5.69 3.40
CA ASN A 149 11.21 4.65 4.02
C ASN A 149 10.77 4.30 5.46
N ASN A 150 9.62 4.84 5.89
CA ASN A 150 9.03 4.63 7.22
C ASN A 150 7.92 3.57 7.20
N ALA A 151 7.23 3.39 8.34
CA ALA A 151 6.16 2.40 8.54
C ALA A 151 5.00 2.49 7.53
N PHE A 152 4.76 3.65 6.91
CA PHE A 152 3.75 3.87 5.87
C PHE A 152 4.34 3.78 4.46
N GLY A 153 5.49 4.39 4.25
CA GLY A 153 6.09 4.55 2.94
C GLY A 153 6.71 3.27 2.41
N LEU A 154 7.40 2.51 3.25
CA LEU A 154 8.01 1.24 2.85
C LEU A 154 7.00 0.23 2.29
N PRO A 155 5.85 -0.03 2.94
CA PRO A 155 4.81 -0.87 2.36
C PRO A 155 4.34 -0.39 0.99
N LEU A 156 4.09 0.90 0.82
CA LEU A 156 3.68 1.48 -0.47
C LEU A 156 4.73 1.27 -1.56
N GLN A 157 6.04 1.34 -1.23
CA GLN A 157 7.09 1.03 -2.20
C GLN A 157 7.07 -0.45 -2.62
N LEU A 158 6.87 -1.38 -1.67
CA LEU A 158 6.78 -2.81 -1.96
C LEU A 158 5.56 -3.18 -2.80
N LEU A 159 4.43 -2.49 -2.60
CA LEU A 159 3.21 -2.69 -3.38
C LEU A 159 3.36 -2.27 -4.86
N ARG A 160 4.42 -1.54 -5.22
CA ARG A 160 4.77 -1.23 -6.61
C ARG A 160 5.49 -2.36 -7.34
N LEU A 161 5.84 -3.45 -6.66
CA LEU A 161 6.44 -4.63 -7.29
C LEU A 161 5.52 -5.17 -8.39
N SER A 162 6.12 -5.48 -9.53
CA SER A 162 5.45 -6.08 -10.68
C SER A 162 6.23 -7.30 -11.18
N PRO A 163 5.61 -8.18 -11.97
CA PRO A 163 6.30 -9.31 -12.58
C PRO A 163 7.50 -8.93 -13.44
N ASP A 164 7.51 -7.70 -13.98
CA ASP A 164 8.60 -7.23 -14.86
C ASP A 164 9.87 -6.89 -14.06
N HIS A 165 9.75 -6.46 -12.80
CA HIS A 165 10.92 -6.16 -11.99
C HIS A 165 11.71 -7.43 -11.67
N GLU A 166 13.03 -7.42 -11.91
CA GLU A 166 13.94 -8.54 -11.67
C GLU A 166 14.62 -8.46 -10.30
N ILE A 167 14.77 -7.23 -9.80
CA ILE A 167 15.34 -6.94 -8.48
C ILE A 167 14.73 -5.66 -7.93
N ALA A 168 14.68 -5.52 -6.60
CA ALA A 168 14.26 -4.29 -5.95
C ALA A 168 15.40 -3.72 -5.10
N VAL A 169 15.57 -2.38 -5.12
CA VAL A 169 16.50 -1.64 -4.26
C VAL A 169 15.68 -0.71 -3.38
N ILE A 170 15.60 -1.05 -2.10
CA ILE A 170 14.68 -0.43 -1.15
C ILE A 170 15.45 0.28 -0.04
N GLU A 171 15.18 1.58 0.13
CA GLU A 171 15.66 2.35 1.26
C GLU A 171 14.76 2.11 2.47
N MET A 172 15.35 1.79 3.61
CA MET A 172 14.67 1.53 4.87
C MET A 172 15.14 2.54 5.91
N GLY A 173 14.19 3.32 6.43
CA GLY A 173 14.37 4.15 7.61
C GLY A 173 14.09 3.35 8.87
N MET A 174 14.65 3.79 9.98
CA MET A 174 14.39 3.23 11.30
C MET A 174 14.26 4.38 12.29
N ASN A 175 13.09 4.51 12.90
CA ASN A 175 12.81 5.50 13.93
C ASN A 175 12.70 4.83 15.32
N HIS A 176 12.33 3.55 15.34
CA HIS A 176 12.17 2.77 16.57
C HIS A 176 12.89 1.42 16.47
N PRO A 177 13.36 0.87 17.60
CA PRO A 177 13.93 -0.48 17.64
C PRO A 177 12.95 -1.53 17.09
N GLY A 178 13.44 -2.47 16.27
CA GLY A 178 12.66 -3.57 15.72
C GLY A 178 11.94 -3.31 14.39
N GLU A 179 11.98 -2.09 13.83
CA GLU A 179 11.31 -1.79 12.55
C GLU A 179 11.92 -2.48 11.33
N ILE A 180 13.14 -3.00 11.45
CA ILE A 180 13.88 -3.68 10.34
C ILE A 180 13.95 -5.20 10.56
N ALA A 181 13.39 -5.70 11.66
CA ALA A 181 13.46 -7.13 12.01
C ALA A 181 12.46 -7.99 11.22
#